data_94a66cadc8143d5b5de4ceeb7d1398ed
#
_entry.id   94a66cadc8143d5b5de4ceeb7d1398ed
#
_cell.length_a   1.000
_cell.length_b   1.000
_cell.length_c   1.000
_cell.angle_alpha   90.00
_cell.angle_beta   90.00
_cell.angle_gamma   90.00
#
_symmetry.space_group_name_H-M   'P 1'
#
loop_
_entity.id
_entity.type
_entity.pdbx_description
1 polymer ?
#
loop_
_entity_poly.entity_id
_entity_poly.type
_entity_poly.pdbx_seq_one_letter_code
_entity_poly.pdbx_strand_id
1 'polypeptide(L)'
;QQVEAFKPLMTLGCSNGSEAYTIASVLKGSRPGLKFTINAFDIDRKMIEKGAGASYRREEIYNNRVITDSFIRKTFDMEKDTFTIKKGIRSHLKFDYADALDNRLKETVGPCDVVFAQNFIFHMKRDAARRALNNICALLNPRAALFVDGIDIDIRRRLTKRHNLAPLTYKIEEIHNEARMARA
;
A
#
# COMPACT_ATOMS: atom_id res chain seq x y z
N GLN A 1 27.55 -2.58 12.87
CA GLN A 1 26.28 -2.06 12.33
C GLN A 1 25.81 -3.03 11.25
N GLN A 2 24.76 -3.82 11.51
CA GLN A 2 24.10 -4.58 10.47
C GLN A 2 23.50 -3.58 9.48
N VAL A 3 23.95 -3.62 8.24
CA VAL A 3 23.29 -2.87 7.14
C VAL A 3 21.90 -3.48 7.00
N GLU A 4 20.85 -2.73 7.37
CA GLU A 4 19.49 -3.18 7.13
C GLU A 4 19.31 -3.47 5.63
N ALA A 5 18.91 -4.70 5.32
CA ALA A 5 18.71 -5.11 3.94
C ALA A 5 17.64 -4.24 3.27
N PHE A 6 17.82 -3.96 1.99
CA PHE A 6 16.83 -3.26 1.15
C PHE A 6 15.50 -4.03 1.17
N LYS A 7 14.40 -3.34 1.42
CA LYS A 7 13.06 -3.92 1.53
C LYS A 7 12.19 -3.48 0.34
N PRO A 8 11.92 -4.36 -0.62
CA PRO A 8 10.95 -4.09 -1.67
C PRO A 8 9.52 -4.19 -1.12
N LEU A 9 8.82 -3.07 -1.12
CA LEU A 9 7.41 -2.98 -0.78
C LEU A 9 6.58 -2.69 -2.03
N MET A 10 5.33 -3.08 -2.02
CA MET A 10 4.41 -2.87 -3.13
C MET A 10 3.04 -2.42 -2.65
N THR A 11 2.43 -1.50 -3.38
CA THR A 11 0.99 -1.23 -3.31
C THR A 11 0.35 -1.58 -4.66
N LEU A 12 -0.72 -2.37 -4.63
CA LEU A 12 -1.54 -2.71 -5.80
C LEU A 12 -2.91 -2.04 -5.66
N GLY A 13 -3.38 -1.41 -6.74
CA GLY A 13 -4.54 -0.54 -6.69
C GLY A 13 -4.20 0.77 -5.98
N CYS A 14 -3.04 1.35 -6.27
CA CYS A 14 -2.51 2.51 -5.54
C CYS A 14 -3.29 3.81 -5.78
N SER A 15 -4.19 3.84 -6.75
CA SER A 15 -4.98 5.01 -7.12
C SER A 15 -4.10 6.27 -7.26
N ASN A 16 -4.47 7.38 -6.66
CA ASN A 16 -3.72 8.63 -6.69
C ASN A 16 -2.43 8.62 -5.82
N GLY A 17 -2.02 7.48 -5.30
CA GLY A 17 -0.78 7.31 -4.52
C GLY A 17 -0.89 7.67 -3.04
N SER A 18 -2.03 8.08 -2.53
CA SER A 18 -2.19 8.52 -1.13
C SER A 18 -1.78 7.45 -0.11
N GLU A 19 -2.17 6.19 -0.32
CA GLU A 19 -1.75 5.07 0.54
C GLU A 19 -0.24 4.87 0.50
N ALA A 20 0.34 4.80 -0.70
CA ALA A 20 1.79 4.57 -0.87
C ALA A 20 2.63 5.69 -0.21
N TYR A 21 2.22 6.96 -0.34
CA TYR A 21 2.87 8.07 0.33
C TYR A 21 2.69 8.06 1.84
N THR A 22 1.54 7.63 2.33
CA THR A 22 1.29 7.46 3.77
C THR A 22 2.25 6.42 4.36
N ILE A 23 2.37 5.26 3.71
CA ILE A 23 3.29 4.19 4.11
C ILE A 23 4.73 4.72 4.13
N ALA A 24 5.16 5.40 3.06
CA ALA A 24 6.52 5.96 2.97
C ALA A 24 6.80 7.01 4.06
N SER A 25 5.85 7.90 4.33
CA SER A 25 5.98 8.92 5.37
C SER A 25 6.11 8.30 6.76
N VAL A 26 5.27 7.31 7.07
CA VAL A 26 5.30 6.59 8.35
C VAL A 26 6.61 5.82 8.51
N LEU A 27 7.04 5.06 7.51
CA LEU A 27 8.29 4.30 7.55
C LEU A 27 9.51 5.20 7.74
N LYS A 28 9.58 6.30 6.98
CA LYS A 28 10.66 7.28 7.10
C LYS A 28 10.72 7.92 8.48
N GLY A 29 9.57 8.21 9.08
CA GLY A 29 9.47 8.82 10.41
C GLY A 29 9.79 7.84 11.55
N SER A 30 9.34 6.59 11.46
CA SER A 30 9.48 5.59 12.51
C SER A 30 10.76 4.74 12.40
N ARG A 31 11.35 4.64 11.20
CA ARG A 31 12.55 3.83 10.90
C ARG A 31 13.51 4.59 9.97
N PRO A 32 14.14 5.67 10.44
CA PRO A 32 14.95 6.57 9.58
C PRO A 32 16.17 5.87 8.92
N GLY A 33 16.66 4.75 9.47
CA GLY A 33 17.74 3.95 8.90
C GLY A 33 17.28 2.90 7.88
N LEU A 34 15.97 2.64 7.76
CA LEU A 34 15.45 1.61 6.87
C LEU A 34 15.63 2.01 5.39
N LYS A 35 16.29 1.15 4.63
CA LYS A 35 16.37 1.28 3.16
C LYS A 35 15.20 0.55 2.51
N PHE A 36 14.31 1.29 1.85
CA PHE A 36 13.14 0.73 1.20
C PHE A 36 12.79 1.46 -0.10
N THR A 37 12.08 0.77 -0.97
CA THR A 37 11.37 1.35 -2.11
C THR A 37 9.96 0.80 -2.12
N ILE A 38 8.99 1.63 -2.44
CA ILE A 38 7.60 1.25 -2.66
C ILE A 38 7.32 1.35 -4.16
N ASN A 39 7.03 0.22 -4.77
CA ASN A 39 6.52 0.17 -6.13
C ASN A 39 5.00 0.24 -6.07
N ALA A 40 4.44 1.33 -6.57
CA ALA A 40 3.00 1.61 -6.53
C ALA A 40 2.39 1.36 -7.91
N PHE A 41 1.47 0.40 -7.98
CA PHE A 41 0.87 -0.05 -9.24
C PHE A 41 -0.63 0.19 -9.25
N ASP A 42 -1.12 0.59 -10.42
CA ASP A 42 -2.55 0.67 -10.71
C ASP A 42 -2.84 0.25 -12.15
N ILE A 43 -4.08 -0.10 -12.44
CA ILE A 43 -4.56 -0.35 -13.79
C ILE A 43 -4.96 0.95 -14.51
N ASP A 44 -5.25 2.01 -13.77
CA ASP A 44 -5.62 3.32 -14.29
C ASP A 44 -4.39 4.23 -14.43
N ARG A 45 -3.97 4.45 -15.68
CA ARG A 45 -2.81 5.30 -16.01
C ARG A 45 -2.98 6.76 -15.54
N LYS A 46 -4.21 7.30 -15.50
CA LYS A 46 -4.46 8.66 -15.00
C LYS A 46 -4.20 8.75 -13.49
N MET A 47 -4.55 7.69 -12.75
CA MET A 47 -4.24 7.62 -11.33
C MET A 47 -2.74 7.50 -11.08
N ILE A 48 -2.03 6.73 -11.89
CA ILE A 48 -0.56 6.63 -11.85
C ILE A 48 0.08 7.99 -12.09
N GLU A 49 -0.33 8.71 -13.12
CA GLU A 49 0.17 10.07 -13.44
C GLU A 49 -0.10 11.03 -12.28
N LYS A 50 -1.31 10.99 -11.70
CA LYS A 50 -1.66 11.81 -10.54
C LYS A 50 -0.80 11.45 -9.32
N GLY A 51 -0.61 10.18 -9.04
CA GLY A 51 0.27 9.69 -7.96
C GLY A 51 1.72 10.15 -8.15
N ALA A 52 2.27 9.97 -9.35
CA ALA A 52 3.63 10.38 -9.69
C ALA A 52 3.82 11.92 -9.58
N GLY A 53 2.78 12.70 -9.87
CA GLY A 53 2.76 14.17 -9.69
C GLY A 53 2.90 14.59 -8.23
N ALA A 54 2.54 13.72 -7.29
CA ALA A 54 2.71 13.92 -5.84
C ALA A 54 2.11 15.24 -5.30
N SER A 55 1.05 15.73 -5.92
CA SER A 55 0.41 17.00 -5.59
C SER A 55 -1.09 16.82 -5.38
N TYR A 56 -1.59 17.38 -4.31
CA TYR A 56 -2.98 17.25 -3.85
C TYR A 56 -3.57 18.61 -3.52
N ARG A 57 -4.88 18.75 -3.70
CA ARG A 57 -5.60 19.95 -3.27
C ARG A 57 -5.97 19.83 -1.79
N ARG A 58 -6.24 20.96 -1.16
CA ARG A 58 -6.61 21.04 0.25
C ARG A 58 -7.76 20.10 0.62
N GLU A 59 -8.80 20.02 -0.21
CA GLU A 59 -9.97 19.16 0.05
C GLU A 59 -9.60 17.68 0.05
N GLU A 60 -8.66 17.26 -0.78
CA GLU A 60 -8.22 15.86 -0.85
C GLU A 60 -7.50 15.42 0.44
N ILE A 61 -6.90 16.37 1.16
CA ILE A 61 -6.19 16.10 2.42
C ILE A 61 -7.14 16.18 3.61
N TYR A 62 -7.92 17.27 3.73
CA TYR A 62 -8.72 17.53 4.92
C TYR A 62 -10.09 16.81 4.96
N ASN A 63 -10.54 16.19 3.86
CA ASN A 63 -11.71 15.33 3.88
C ASN A 63 -11.48 14.02 4.65
N ASN A 64 -10.25 13.69 5.00
CA ASN A 64 -9.91 12.53 5.83
C ASN A 64 -9.67 12.96 7.28
N ARG A 65 -10.64 12.69 8.17
CA ARG A 65 -10.59 13.06 9.59
C ARG A 65 -9.45 12.41 10.39
N VAL A 66 -8.81 11.38 9.83
CA VAL A 66 -7.71 10.64 10.50
C VAL A 66 -6.36 11.33 10.28
N ILE A 67 -6.24 12.21 9.29
CA ILE A 67 -5.00 12.90 8.98
C ILE A 67 -4.76 14.03 9.99
N THR A 68 -3.69 13.92 10.76
CA THR A 68 -3.32 14.92 11.78
C THR A 68 -2.45 16.03 11.20
N ASP A 69 -2.48 17.23 11.82
CA ASP A 69 -1.59 18.32 11.43
C ASP A 69 -0.10 17.96 11.53
N SER A 70 0.25 17.11 12.49
CA SER A 70 1.63 16.59 12.63
C SER A 70 2.04 15.77 11.41
N PHE A 71 1.15 14.90 10.92
CA PHE A 71 1.38 14.11 9.70
C PHE A 71 1.51 15.03 8.48
N ILE A 72 0.63 16.02 8.35
CA ILE A 72 0.66 17.00 7.26
C ILE A 72 2.01 17.71 7.21
N ARG A 73 2.45 18.30 8.32
CA ARG A 73 3.74 19.02 8.41
C ARG A 73 4.95 18.14 8.10
N LYS A 74 4.91 16.86 8.45
CA LYS A 74 6.00 15.90 8.17
C LYS A 74 6.02 15.45 6.72
N THR A 75 4.86 15.40 6.07
CA THR A 75 4.68 14.73 4.77
C THR A 75 4.68 15.72 3.61
N PHE A 76 4.13 16.92 3.80
CA PHE A 76 3.87 17.85 2.72
C PHE A 76 4.65 19.17 2.84
N ASP A 77 5.02 19.72 1.70
CA ASP A 77 5.29 21.13 1.51
C ASP A 77 3.97 21.80 1.07
N MET A 78 3.62 22.94 1.67
CA MET A 78 2.33 23.60 1.48
C MET A 78 2.52 24.95 0.79
N GLU A 79 1.86 25.14 -0.34
CA GLU A 79 1.75 26.41 -1.03
C GLU A 79 0.27 26.72 -1.30
N LYS A 80 -0.28 27.76 -0.64
CA LYS A 80 -1.70 28.13 -0.73
C LYS A 80 -2.61 26.91 -0.51
N ASP A 81 -3.33 26.46 -1.54
CA ASP A 81 -4.24 25.32 -1.51
C ASP A 81 -3.62 24.03 -2.08
N THR A 82 -2.32 24.03 -2.36
CA THR A 82 -1.61 22.88 -2.91
C THR A 82 -0.70 22.26 -1.87
N PHE A 83 -0.80 20.94 -1.73
CA PHE A 83 -0.01 20.10 -0.84
C PHE A 83 0.86 19.18 -1.68
N THR A 84 2.16 19.40 -1.67
CA THR A 84 3.11 18.57 -2.44
C THR A 84 3.88 17.66 -1.50
N ILE A 85 3.94 16.37 -1.80
CA ILE A 85 4.73 15.42 -1.01
C ILE A 85 6.20 15.84 -1.02
N LYS A 86 6.82 15.89 0.15
CA LYS A 86 8.23 16.25 0.30
C LYS A 86 9.16 15.37 -0.53
N LYS A 87 10.16 15.96 -1.18
CA LYS A 87 11.13 15.28 -2.04
C LYS A 87 11.72 14.03 -1.37
N GLY A 88 12.05 14.12 -0.08
CA GLY A 88 12.65 13.01 0.66
C GLY A 88 11.70 11.83 0.91
N ILE A 89 10.37 11.99 0.73
CA ILE A 89 9.39 10.90 0.76
C ILE A 89 9.18 10.37 -0.65
N ARG A 90 9.00 11.26 -1.64
CA ARG A 90 8.81 10.89 -3.05
C ARG A 90 9.93 10.00 -3.59
N SER A 91 11.17 10.22 -3.15
CA SER A 91 12.33 9.44 -3.61
C SER A 91 12.27 7.95 -3.26
N HIS A 92 11.35 7.55 -2.39
CA HIS A 92 11.12 6.15 -2.04
C HIS A 92 10.06 5.45 -2.90
N LEU A 93 9.38 6.18 -3.79
CA LEU A 93 8.26 5.64 -4.57
C LEU A 93 8.57 5.60 -6.06
N LYS A 94 8.05 4.56 -6.69
CA LYS A 94 7.97 4.42 -8.15
C LYS A 94 6.54 4.05 -8.50
N PHE A 95 5.98 4.73 -9.51
CA PHE A 95 4.62 4.47 -10.00
C PHE A 95 4.70 3.83 -11.37
N ASP A 96 3.95 2.75 -11.58
CA ASP A 96 3.88 2.06 -12.85
C ASP A 96 2.55 1.33 -13.02
N TYR A 97 2.30 0.85 -14.24
CA TYR A 97 1.11 0.08 -14.58
C TYR A 97 1.29 -1.38 -14.20
N ALA A 98 0.28 -1.97 -13.55
CA ALA A 98 0.14 -3.42 -13.44
C ALA A 98 -1.34 -3.82 -13.31
N ASP A 99 -1.70 -4.95 -13.92
CA ASP A 99 -3.00 -5.59 -13.77
C ASP A 99 -2.86 -6.81 -12.82
N ALA A 100 -3.56 -6.78 -11.69
CA ALA A 100 -3.60 -7.89 -10.75
C ALA A 100 -4.14 -9.20 -11.35
N LEU A 101 -4.85 -9.13 -12.48
CA LEU A 101 -5.37 -10.29 -13.20
C LEU A 101 -4.37 -10.88 -14.22
N ASP A 102 -3.25 -10.20 -14.50
CA ASP A 102 -2.21 -10.72 -15.39
C ASP A 102 -1.51 -11.91 -14.74
N ASN A 103 -1.52 -13.05 -15.41
CA ASN A 103 -0.84 -14.26 -14.94
C ASN A 103 0.69 -14.11 -14.90
N ARG A 104 1.25 -13.11 -15.59
CA ARG A 104 2.67 -12.76 -15.59
C ARG A 104 3.00 -11.63 -14.63
N LEU A 105 2.08 -11.29 -13.71
CA LEU A 105 2.28 -10.19 -12.75
C LEU A 105 3.63 -10.30 -12.02
N LYS A 106 4.01 -11.50 -11.60
CA LYS A 106 5.29 -11.74 -10.92
C LYS A 106 6.52 -11.43 -11.80
N GLU A 107 6.44 -11.69 -13.08
CA GLU A 107 7.52 -11.39 -14.04
C GLU A 107 7.66 -9.88 -14.26
N THR A 108 6.52 -9.17 -14.24
CA THR A 108 6.45 -7.72 -14.45
C THR A 108 6.92 -6.93 -13.24
N VAL A 109 6.45 -7.29 -12.03
CA VAL A 109 6.64 -6.47 -10.84
C VAL A 109 7.69 -7.03 -9.86
N GLY A 110 8.07 -8.31 -10.03
CA GLY A 110 9.05 -8.99 -9.18
C GLY A 110 8.51 -9.40 -7.79
N PRO A 111 9.33 -10.11 -7.01
CA PRO A 111 8.98 -10.54 -5.67
C PRO A 111 9.09 -9.41 -4.64
N CYS A 112 8.27 -9.47 -3.59
CA CYS A 112 8.17 -8.44 -2.56
C CYS A 112 8.21 -9.01 -1.14
N ASP A 113 8.70 -8.20 -0.20
CA ASP A 113 8.68 -8.51 1.23
C ASP A 113 7.40 -8.03 1.91
N VAL A 114 6.76 -6.99 1.37
CA VAL A 114 5.47 -6.47 1.87
C VAL A 114 4.60 -6.07 0.70
N VAL A 115 3.37 -6.55 0.68
CA VAL A 115 2.37 -6.20 -0.33
C VAL A 115 1.13 -5.62 0.36
N PHE A 116 0.72 -4.44 -0.08
CA PHE A 116 -0.57 -3.83 0.25
C PHE A 116 -1.49 -3.96 -0.96
N ALA A 117 -2.61 -4.62 -0.78
CA ALA A 117 -3.64 -4.87 -1.80
C ALA A 117 -5.01 -4.54 -1.21
N GLN A 118 -5.22 -3.27 -0.88
CA GLN A 118 -6.37 -2.79 -0.14
C GLN A 118 -7.34 -2.01 -1.03
N ASN A 119 -8.61 -2.02 -0.66
CA ASN A 119 -9.66 -1.20 -1.25
C ASN A 119 -9.95 -1.42 -2.76
N PHE A 120 -9.56 -2.56 -3.36
CA PHE A 120 -9.92 -2.82 -4.77
C PHE A 120 -10.46 -4.23 -5.05
N ILE A 121 -10.09 -5.23 -4.25
CA ILE A 121 -10.49 -6.64 -4.48
C ILE A 121 -12.01 -6.82 -4.41
N PHE A 122 -12.69 -6.12 -3.52
CA PHE A 122 -14.14 -6.23 -3.34
C PHE A 122 -14.97 -5.67 -4.52
N HIS A 123 -14.34 -4.89 -5.42
CA HIS A 123 -14.98 -4.47 -6.67
C HIS A 123 -14.97 -5.56 -7.74
N MET A 124 -14.22 -6.63 -7.55
CA MET A 124 -14.08 -7.69 -8.52
C MET A 124 -15.17 -8.77 -8.36
N LYS A 125 -15.58 -9.37 -9.48
CA LYS A 125 -16.35 -10.62 -9.43
C LYS A 125 -15.53 -11.71 -8.75
N ARG A 126 -16.21 -12.64 -8.04
CA ARG A 126 -15.60 -13.67 -7.20
C ARG A 126 -14.42 -14.43 -7.86
N ASP A 127 -14.57 -14.85 -9.11
CA ASP A 127 -13.52 -15.59 -9.83
C ASP A 127 -12.32 -14.70 -10.19
N ALA A 128 -12.57 -13.44 -10.54
CA ALA A 128 -11.52 -12.46 -10.77
C ALA A 128 -10.77 -12.15 -9.47
N ALA A 129 -11.48 -11.90 -8.36
CA ALA A 129 -10.88 -11.70 -7.04
C ALA A 129 -9.99 -12.88 -6.62
N ARG A 130 -10.46 -14.13 -6.82
CA ARG A 130 -9.68 -15.34 -6.54
C ARG A 130 -8.40 -15.41 -7.39
N ARG A 131 -8.49 -15.08 -8.68
CA ARG A 131 -7.34 -15.06 -9.59
C ARG A 131 -6.33 -13.98 -9.21
N ALA A 132 -6.80 -12.74 -9.00
CA ALA A 132 -5.96 -11.63 -8.56
C ALA A 132 -5.21 -11.97 -7.27
N LEU A 133 -5.90 -12.51 -6.28
CA LEU A 133 -5.30 -12.90 -4.99
C LEU A 133 -4.26 -14.03 -5.14
N ASN A 134 -4.47 -15.01 -6.03
CA ASN A 134 -3.44 -16.02 -6.31
C ASN A 134 -2.20 -15.39 -6.94
N ASN A 135 -2.38 -14.47 -7.90
CA ASN A 135 -1.27 -13.75 -8.52
C ASN A 135 -0.51 -12.91 -7.47
N ILE A 136 -1.24 -12.20 -6.60
CA ILE A 136 -0.66 -11.42 -5.51
C ILE A 136 0.13 -12.30 -4.53
N CYS A 137 -0.42 -13.44 -4.12
CA CYS A 137 0.29 -14.37 -3.24
C CYS A 137 1.58 -14.93 -3.89
N ALA A 138 1.63 -15.05 -5.20
CA ALA A 138 2.82 -15.49 -5.92
C ALA A 138 3.97 -14.46 -5.89
N LEU A 139 3.69 -13.19 -5.56
CA LEU A 139 4.70 -12.13 -5.40
C LEU A 139 5.44 -12.21 -4.07
N LEU A 140 4.90 -12.91 -3.08
CA LEU A 140 5.41 -12.90 -1.72
C LEU A 140 6.73 -13.68 -1.63
N ASN A 141 7.76 -13.03 -1.10
CA ASN A 141 8.97 -13.70 -0.64
C ASN A 141 8.66 -14.59 0.59
N PRO A 142 9.53 -15.56 0.93
CA PRO A 142 9.44 -16.25 2.19
C PRO A 142 9.44 -15.24 3.37
N ARG A 143 8.49 -15.37 4.29
CA ARG A 143 8.27 -14.46 5.44
C ARG A 143 7.79 -13.05 5.04
N ALA A 144 7.30 -12.85 3.83
CA ALA A 144 6.66 -11.61 3.43
C ALA A 144 5.35 -11.37 4.17
N ALA A 145 4.92 -10.11 4.23
CA ALA A 145 3.62 -9.72 4.76
C ALA A 145 2.66 -9.28 3.65
N LEU A 146 1.41 -9.73 3.74
CA LEU A 146 0.32 -9.30 2.87
C LEU A 146 -0.76 -8.59 3.69
N PHE A 147 -1.04 -7.34 3.33
CA PHE A 147 -2.17 -6.56 3.83
C PHE A 147 -3.24 -6.50 2.74
N VAL A 148 -4.41 -7.05 3.05
CA VAL A 148 -5.51 -7.15 2.09
C VAL A 148 -6.83 -7.06 2.83
N ASP A 149 -7.81 -6.40 2.22
CA ASP A 149 -9.16 -6.26 2.76
C ASP A 149 -10.23 -6.67 1.75
N GLY A 150 -11.50 -6.65 2.21
CA GLY A 150 -12.65 -6.90 1.35
C GLY A 150 -12.70 -8.28 0.71
N ILE A 151 -12.08 -9.28 1.32
CA ILE A 151 -12.04 -10.65 0.80
C ILE A 151 -13.20 -11.48 1.39
N ASP A 152 -13.93 -12.16 0.50
CA ASP A 152 -14.88 -13.22 0.87
C ASP A 152 -14.19 -14.27 1.77
N ILE A 153 -14.87 -14.67 2.84
CA ILE A 153 -14.33 -15.57 3.87
C ILE A 153 -13.87 -16.92 3.31
N ASP A 154 -14.59 -17.44 2.31
CA ASP A 154 -14.25 -18.71 1.67
C ASP A 154 -13.00 -18.58 0.81
N ILE A 155 -12.85 -17.47 0.10
CA ILE A 155 -11.65 -17.17 -0.67
C ILE A 155 -10.46 -17.05 0.28
N ARG A 156 -10.61 -16.30 1.38
CA ARG A 156 -9.57 -16.15 2.41
C ARG A 156 -9.10 -17.49 2.95
N ARG A 157 -10.03 -18.37 3.37
CA ARG A 157 -9.69 -19.69 3.91
C ARG A 157 -8.91 -20.55 2.91
N ARG A 158 -9.31 -20.55 1.63
CA ARG A 158 -8.63 -21.32 0.58
C ARG A 158 -7.24 -20.78 0.30
N LEU A 159 -7.07 -19.45 0.23
CA LEU A 159 -5.77 -18.81 0.02
C LEU A 159 -4.81 -19.09 1.17
N THR A 160 -5.28 -18.91 2.42
CA THR A 160 -4.50 -19.19 3.63
C THR A 160 -3.93 -20.59 3.60
N LYS A 161 -4.78 -21.60 3.28
CA LYS A 161 -4.35 -23.01 3.18
C LYS A 161 -3.40 -23.24 2.00
N ARG A 162 -3.74 -22.71 0.81
CA ARG A 162 -2.96 -22.94 -0.43
C ARG A 162 -1.57 -22.34 -0.39
N HIS A 163 -1.43 -21.16 0.18
CA HIS A 163 -0.19 -20.40 0.22
C HIS A 163 0.50 -20.41 1.57
N ASN A 164 0.02 -21.27 2.50
CA ASN A 164 0.56 -21.40 3.86
C ASN A 164 0.71 -20.05 4.58
N LEU A 165 -0.34 -19.21 4.50
CA LEU A 165 -0.34 -17.91 5.15
C LEU A 165 -0.77 -18.04 6.62
N ALA A 166 -0.10 -17.29 7.49
CA ALA A 166 -0.45 -17.17 8.90
C ALA A 166 -0.93 -15.74 9.22
N PRO A 167 -1.91 -15.54 10.12
CA PRO A 167 -2.31 -14.22 10.55
C PRO A 167 -1.17 -13.47 11.24
N LEU A 168 -1.01 -12.18 10.92
CA LEU A 168 -0.18 -11.29 11.72
C LEU A 168 -1.00 -10.85 12.94
N THR A 169 -0.56 -11.28 14.13
CA THR A 169 -1.27 -11.00 15.39
C THR A 169 -0.64 -9.90 16.22
N TYR A 170 0.55 -9.42 15.82
CA TYR A 170 1.25 -8.36 16.53
C TYR A 170 0.42 -7.09 16.59
N LYS A 171 0.12 -6.63 17.80
CA LYS A 171 -0.67 -5.41 18.09
C LYS A 171 -2.07 -5.39 17.46
N ILE A 172 -2.66 -6.54 17.15
CA ILE A 172 -3.94 -6.61 16.44
C ILE A 172 -5.08 -5.93 17.22
N GLU A 173 -5.07 -6.01 18.55
CA GLU A 173 -6.09 -5.39 19.42
C GLU A 173 -5.94 -3.85 19.43
N GLU A 174 -4.71 -3.33 19.52
CA GLU A 174 -4.43 -1.90 19.44
C GLU A 174 -4.91 -1.35 18.09
N ILE A 175 -4.52 -1.99 16.99
CA ILE A 175 -4.90 -1.60 15.63
C ILE A 175 -6.44 -1.64 15.47
N HIS A 176 -7.10 -2.66 16.00
CA HIS A 176 -8.55 -2.78 15.93
C HIS A 176 -9.26 -1.66 16.72
N ASN A 177 -8.78 -1.35 17.92
CA ASN A 177 -9.35 -0.31 18.76
C ASN A 177 -9.16 1.07 18.15
N GLU A 178 -7.97 1.39 17.66
CA GLU A 178 -7.68 2.65 16.95
C GLU A 178 -8.57 2.81 15.70
N ALA A 179 -8.74 1.76 14.91
CA ALA A 179 -9.60 1.78 13.74
C ALA A 179 -11.09 1.99 14.08
N ARG A 180 -11.56 1.50 15.24
CA ARG A 180 -12.92 1.77 15.74
C ARG A 180 -13.08 3.23 16.15
N MET A 181 -12.13 3.77 16.89
CA MET A 181 -12.15 5.18 17.35
C MET A 181 -12.12 6.16 16.17
N ALA A 182 -11.39 5.84 15.11
CA ALA A 182 -11.30 6.66 13.91
C ALA A 182 -12.61 6.68 13.08
N ARG A 183 -13.52 5.71 13.28
CA ARG A 183 -14.81 5.61 12.57
C ARG A 183 -16.00 6.16 13.36
N ALA A 184 -15.84 6.40 14.65
CA ALA A 184 -16.84 7.01 15.54
C ALA A 184 -16.77 8.54 15.46
#